data_13ad1d01d2168452ba0c48099d1b7f9b
#
_entry.id   13ad1d01d2168452ba0c48099d1b7f9b
#
_cell.length_a   1.000
_cell.length_b   1.000
_cell.length_c   1.000
_cell.angle_alpha   90.00
_cell.angle_beta   90.00
_cell.angle_gamma   90.00
#
_symmetry.space_group_name_H-M   'P 1'
#
loop_
_entity.id
_entity.type
_entity.pdbx_description
1 polymer ?
#
loop_
_entity_poly.entity_id
_entity_poly.type
_entity_poly.pdbx_seq_one_letter_code
_entity_poly.pdbx_strand_id
1 'polypeptide(L)'
;MYGVFTKTGNGATLQLPAHKHMAATCLHYGQEAFEGMKAFRGKDGKIRIFRMDENAARLQSSCRGIMMPELPTEKFNEAILTVVKKNERFVPPYESGASLYIRPLLIGTSAQVGVKPAKEYLFIVFVSPVGPYFKEGFKPTPMAILRQYDRAAPL
;
A
#
# COMPACT_ATOMS: atom_id res chain seq x y z
N MET A 1 -3.08 7.73 -15.89
CA MET A 1 -2.89 6.30 -16.29
C MET A 1 -2.68 5.50 -15.02
N TYR A 2 -3.56 4.54 -14.73
CA TYR A 2 -3.46 3.72 -13.52
C TYR A 2 -2.76 2.41 -13.87
N GLY A 3 -1.63 2.14 -13.22
CA GLY A 3 -0.92 0.88 -13.33
C GLY A 3 -1.19 0.00 -12.12
N VAL A 4 -1.62 -1.23 -12.35
CA VAL A 4 -1.79 -2.25 -11.30
C VAL A 4 -0.65 -3.25 -11.44
N PHE A 5 0.18 -3.38 -10.42
CA PHE A 5 1.36 -4.24 -10.45
C PHE A 5 1.28 -5.31 -9.37
N THR A 6 1.65 -6.52 -9.73
CA THR A 6 1.72 -7.66 -8.83
C THR A 6 3.12 -8.26 -8.86
N LYS A 7 3.75 -8.47 -7.70
CA LYS A 7 4.97 -9.26 -7.60
C LYS A 7 4.60 -10.64 -7.04
N THR A 8 4.96 -11.68 -7.77
CA THR A 8 4.87 -13.05 -7.28
C THR A 8 6.25 -13.51 -6.80
N GLY A 9 6.33 -14.30 -5.74
CA GLY A 9 7.59 -14.75 -5.14
C GLY A 9 8.53 -15.53 -6.07
N ASN A 10 8.11 -15.87 -7.26
CA ASN A 10 8.85 -16.67 -8.25
C ASN A 10 9.48 -15.83 -9.37
N GLY A 11 9.95 -14.62 -9.07
CA GLY A 11 10.79 -13.87 -10.00
C GLY A 11 10.07 -13.21 -11.16
N ALA A 12 8.75 -13.02 -11.12
CA ALA A 12 8.05 -12.23 -12.12
C ALA A 12 8.52 -10.77 -12.02
N THR A 13 9.24 -10.33 -13.02
CA THR A 13 9.75 -8.97 -13.11
C THR A 13 8.59 -8.03 -13.29
N LEU A 14 8.43 -7.10 -12.34
CA LEU A 14 7.53 -5.99 -12.48
C LEU A 14 8.06 -5.10 -13.60
N GLN A 15 7.45 -5.10 -14.76
CA GLN A 15 7.67 -4.04 -15.73
C GLN A 15 6.89 -2.81 -15.25
N LEU A 16 7.55 -1.96 -14.48
CA LEU A 16 7.09 -0.58 -14.34
C LEU A 16 7.03 0.02 -15.75
N PRO A 17 5.96 0.77 -16.09
CA PRO A 17 5.99 1.52 -17.36
C PRO A 17 7.27 2.32 -17.39
N ALA A 18 8.00 2.14 -18.47
CA ALA A 18 9.38 2.51 -18.67
C ALA A 18 9.77 3.83 -17.99
N HIS A 19 10.88 3.77 -17.28
CA HIS A 19 11.73 4.91 -16.91
C HIS A 19 11.03 6.06 -16.19
N LYS A 20 10.92 5.98 -14.88
CA LYS A 20 10.64 7.18 -14.09
C LYS A 20 11.88 8.05 -14.12
N HIS A 21 11.67 9.34 -14.38
CA HIS A 21 12.76 10.29 -14.43
C HIS A 21 13.43 10.38 -13.04
N MET A 22 14.77 10.50 -13.01
CA MET A 22 15.51 10.59 -11.76
C MET A 22 15.13 11.82 -10.90
N ALA A 23 14.55 12.85 -11.51
CA ALA A 23 14.01 14.03 -10.82
C ALA A 23 12.53 13.87 -10.42
N ALA A 24 12.00 12.64 -10.31
CA ALA A 24 10.63 12.43 -9.85
C ALA A 24 10.44 12.97 -8.43
N THR A 25 9.31 13.67 -8.18
CA THR A 25 9.04 14.35 -6.89
C THR A 25 9.05 13.41 -5.70
N CYS A 26 8.62 12.16 -5.86
CA CYS A 26 8.68 11.16 -4.79
C CYS A 26 10.12 10.85 -4.34
N LEU A 27 11.10 10.88 -5.26
CA LEU A 27 12.50 10.57 -4.93
C LEU A 27 13.22 11.69 -4.19
N HIS A 28 12.85 12.94 -4.45
CA HIS A 28 13.54 14.11 -3.89
C HIS A 28 12.82 14.75 -2.72
N TYR A 29 11.49 14.69 -2.71
CA TYR A 29 10.66 15.40 -1.75
C TYR A 29 9.70 14.49 -0.98
N GLY A 30 9.77 13.17 -1.19
CA GLY A 30 8.90 12.22 -0.50
C GLY A 30 7.41 12.42 -0.78
N GLN A 31 7.06 12.98 -1.96
CA GLN A 31 5.65 13.19 -2.31
C GLN A 31 5.00 11.85 -2.68
N GLU A 32 4.64 11.11 -1.64
CA GLU A 32 4.02 9.79 -1.74
C GLU A 32 3.12 9.52 -0.54
N ALA A 33 2.08 8.73 -0.75
CA ALA A 33 1.19 8.24 0.29
C ALA A 33 0.89 6.76 0.06
N PHE A 34 0.83 5.99 1.14
CA PHE A 34 0.53 4.57 1.05
C PHE A 34 -0.48 4.11 2.09
N GLU A 35 -1.08 2.95 1.82
CA GLU A 35 -1.94 2.23 2.73
C GLU A 35 -1.44 0.81 2.97
N GLY A 36 -1.97 0.18 4.00
CA GLY A 36 -1.70 -1.21 4.32
C GLY A 36 -2.96 -1.92 4.77
N MET A 37 -3.29 -3.02 4.10
CA MET A 37 -4.42 -3.88 4.46
C MET A 37 -4.08 -5.33 4.17
N LYS A 38 -4.98 -6.24 4.53
CA LYS A 38 -4.76 -7.68 4.37
C LYS A 38 -5.99 -8.37 3.79
N ALA A 39 -5.75 -9.34 2.91
CA ALA A 39 -6.76 -10.29 2.49
C ALA A 39 -6.54 -11.62 3.20
N PHE A 40 -7.61 -12.20 3.74
CA PHE A 40 -7.62 -13.44 4.49
C PHE A 40 -8.51 -14.47 3.81
N ARG A 41 -8.06 -15.72 3.80
CA ARG A 41 -8.91 -16.85 3.42
C ARG A 41 -9.67 -17.32 4.65
N GLY A 42 -10.99 -17.35 4.57
CA GLY A 42 -11.84 -17.88 5.63
C GLY A 42 -11.91 -19.41 5.62
N LYS A 43 -12.48 -20.00 6.67
CA LYS A 43 -12.75 -21.46 6.76
C LYS A 43 -13.61 -21.98 5.60
N ASP A 44 -14.48 -21.13 5.06
CA ASP A 44 -15.35 -21.41 3.91
C ASP A 44 -14.64 -21.23 2.54
N GLY A 45 -13.30 -21.04 2.55
CA GLY A 45 -12.48 -20.82 1.37
C GLY A 45 -12.59 -19.41 0.77
N LYS A 46 -13.56 -18.60 1.18
CA LYS A 46 -13.76 -17.25 0.64
C LYS A 46 -12.68 -16.27 1.11
N ILE A 47 -12.26 -15.40 0.22
CA ILE A 47 -11.30 -14.34 0.52
C ILE A 47 -12.06 -13.08 0.96
N ARG A 48 -11.57 -12.46 2.04
CA ARG A 48 -12.16 -11.26 2.63
C ARG A 48 -11.10 -10.22 2.89
N ILE A 49 -11.47 -8.95 2.66
CA ILE A 49 -10.68 -7.77 3.02
C ILE A 49 -11.51 -6.96 4.01
N PHE A 50 -10.90 -6.56 5.12
CA PHE A 50 -11.61 -5.83 6.17
C PHE A 50 -11.57 -4.32 5.93
N ARG A 51 -12.73 -3.67 5.88
CA ARG A 51 -12.91 -2.20 5.84
C ARG A 51 -12.04 -1.46 4.81
N MET A 52 -12.04 -1.95 3.58
CA MET A 52 -11.23 -1.42 2.47
C MET A 52 -11.58 0.05 2.14
N ASP A 53 -12.82 0.43 2.31
CA ASP A 53 -13.35 1.79 2.16
C ASP A 53 -12.71 2.79 3.13
N GLU A 54 -12.46 2.39 4.37
CA GLU A 54 -11.76 3.22 5.35
C GLU A 54 -10.29 3.46 5.00
N ASN A 55 -9.66 2.46 4.39
CA ASN A 55 -8.31 2.64 3.84
C ASN A 55 -8.31 3.62 2.67
N ALA A 56 -9.32 3.56 1.79
CA ALA A 56 -9.49 4.53 0.72
C ALA A 56 -9.65 5.96 1.26
N ALA A 57 -10.52 6.16 2.25
CA ALA A 57 -10.76 7.45 2.88
C ALA A 57 -9.49 8.01 3.56
N ARG A 58 -8.70 7.14 4.23
CA ARG A 58 -7.44 7.55 4.86
C ARG A 58 -6.38 7.90 3.82
N LEU A 59 -6.26 7.16 2.71
CA LEU A 59 -5.38 7.54 1.61
C LEU A 59 -5.73 8.92 1.05
N GLN A 60 -7.02 9.20 0.83
CA GLN A 60 -7.50 10.50 0.38
C GLN A 60 -7.12 11.62 1.36
N SER A 61 -7.31 11.40 2.67
CA SER A 61 -6.89 12.33 3.70
C SER A 61 -5.38 12.61 3.67
N SER A 62 -4.56 11.56 3.54
CA SER A 62 -3.10 11.68 3.41
C SER A 62 -2.72 12.46 2.15
N CYS A 63 -3.38 12.19 1.03
CA CYS A 63 -3.13 12.91 -0.23
C CYS A 63 -3.45 14.40 -0.12
N ARG A 64 -4.57 14.78 0.53
CA ARG A 64 -4.88 16.18 0.79
C ARG A 64 -3.77 16.89 1.56
N GLY A 65 -3.24 16.24 2.61
CA GLY A 65 -2.20 16.81 3.46
C GLY A 65 -0.89 17.13 2.74
N ILE A 66 -0.60 16.46 1.62
CA ILE A 66 0.62 16.65 0.83
C ILE A 66 0.34 17.10 -0.61
N MET A 67 -0.82 17.69 -0.84
CA MET A 67 -1.23 18.28 -2.12
C MET A 67 -1.18 17.29 -3.30
N MET A 68 -1.56 16.04 -3.06
CA MET A 68 -1.73 15.01 -4.08
C MET A 68 -3.22 14.86 -4.46
N PRO A 69 -3.54 14.39 -5.67
CA PRO A 69 -4.92 14.12 -6.06
C PRO A 69 -5.50 12.97 -5.24
N GLU A 70 -6.78 13.10 -4.90
CA GLU A 70 -7.52 12.05 -4.24
C GLU A 70 -7.97 10.98 -5.25
N LEU A 71 -7.59 9.74 -5.02
CA LEU A 71 -8.11 8.62 -5.81
C LEU A 71 -9.54 8.32 -5.37
N PRO A 72 -10.55 8.32 -6.27
CA PRO A 72 -11.91 7.96 -5.92
C PRO A 72 -12.01 6.57 -5.27
N THR A 73 -12.86 6.42 -4.25
CA THR A 73 -13.02 5.18 -3.48
C THR A 73 -13.34 3.99 -4.38
N GLU A 74 -14.19 4.17 -5.39
CA GLU A 74 -14.57 3.14 -6.33
C GLU A 74 -13.35 2.65 -7.12
N LYS A 75 -12.49 3.56 -7.57
CA LYS A 75 -11.25 3.21 -8.31
C LYS A 75 -10.21 2.55 -7.42
N PHE A 76 -10.09 2.99 -6.18
CA PHE A 76 -9.25 2.32 -5.19
C PHE A 76 -9.73 0.89 -4.97
N ASN A 77 -11.02 0.69 -4.69
CA ASN A 77 -11.61 -0.62 -4.43
C ASN A 77 -11.50 -1.55 -5.65
N GLU A 78 -11.79 -1.05 -6.86
CA GLU A 78 -11.65 -1.80 -8.12
C GLU A 78 -10.21 -2.31 -8.30
N ALA A 79 -9.22 -1.46 -8.06
CA ALA A 79 -7.81 -1.83 -8.19
C ALA A 79 -7.42 -2.92 -7.17
N ILE A 80 -7.81 -2.76 -5.90
CA ILE A 80 -7.52 -3.73 -4.83
C ILE A 80 -8.15 -5.09 -5.16
N LEU A 81 -9.44 -5.11 -5.49
CA LEU A 81 -10.16 -6.35 -5.81
C LEU A 81 -9.56 -7.04 -7.04
N THR A 82 -9.20 -6.28 -8.07
CA THR A 82 -8.58 -6.82 -9.28
C THR A 82 -7.24 -7.48 -8.96
N VAL A 83 -6.39 -6.83 -8.16
CA VAL A 83 -5.09 -7.38 -7.78
C VAL A 83 -5.24 -8.63 -6.92
N VAL A 84 -6.11 -8.60 -5.92
CA VAL A 84 -6.35 -9.76 -5.05
C VAL A 84 -6.90 -10.93 -5.86
N LYS A 85 -7.88 -10.71 -6.73
CA LYS A 85 -8.44 -11.75 -7.62
C LYS A 85 -7.37 -12.38 -8.52
N LYS A 86 -6.52 -11.58 -9.15
CA LYS A 86 -5.43 -12.08 -10.01
C LYS A 86 -4.35 -12.84 -9.23
N ASN A 87 -4.25 -12.60 -7.92
CA ASN A 87 -3.27 -13.22 -7.02
C ASN A 87 -3.91 -14.18 -6.00
N GLU A 88 -5.12 -14.63 -6.23
CA GLU A 88 -5.90 -15.49 -5.33
C GLU A 88 -5.12 -16.72 -4.87
N ARG A 89 -4.34 -17.34 -5.74
CA ARG A 89 -3.52 -18.52 -5.44
C ARG A 89 -2.44 -18.26 -4.38
N PHE A 90 -2.08 -16.99 -4.15
CA PHE A 90 -1.09 -16.58 -3.17
C PHE A 90 -1.70 -16.15 -1.83
N VAL A 91 -3.03 -16.11 -1.72
CA VAL A 91 -3.69 -15.90 -0.42
C VAL A 91 -3.51 -17.16 0.41
N PRO A 92 -2.76 -17.09 1.53
CA PRO A 92 -2.46 -18.27 2.33
C PRO A 92 -3.71 -19.00 2.82
N PRO A 93 -3.63 -20.32 3.08
CA PRO A 93 -4.75 -21.07 3.62
C PRO A 93 -5.09 -20.61 5.04
N TYR A 94 -6.34 -20.81 5.45
CA TYR A 94 -6.85 -20.36 6.76
C TYR A 94 -6.02 -20.89 7.93
N GLU A 95 -5.62 -22.15 7.88
CA GLU A 95 -4.92 -22.86 8.95
C GLU A 95 -3.51 -22.32 9.22
N SER A 96 -2.93 -21.61 8.26
CA SER A 96 -1.59 -21.02 8.38
C SER A 96 -1.55 -19.79 9.30
N GLY A 97 -2.69 -19.17 9.61
CA GLY A 97 -2.76 -17.87 10.30
C GLY A 97 -2.11 -16.72 9.53
N ALA A 98 -1.64 -16.96 8.31
CA ALA A 98 -1.01 -16.00 7.43
C ALA A 98 -2.05 -15.25 6.58
N SER A 99 -1.62 -14.24 5.84
CA SER A 99 -2.49 -13.40 5.01
C SER A 99 -1.76 -12.90 3.77
N LEU A 100 -2.50 -12.40 2.79
CA LEU A 100 -1.94 -11.63 1.70
C LEU A 100 -1.93 -10.14 2.10
N TYR A 101 -0.74 -9.60 2.34
CA TYR A 101 -0.58 -8.16 2.58
C TYR A 101 -0.78 -7.39 1.28
N ILE A 102 -1.49 -6.28 1.35
CA ILE A 102 -1.80 -5.40 0.22
C ILE A 102 -1.25 -4.01 0.54
N ARG A 103 -0.42 -3.49 -0.36
CA ARG A 103 0.18 -2.15 -0.28
C ARG A 103 -0.27 -1.29 -1.45
N PRO A 104 -1.35 -0.50 -1.29
CA PRO A 104 -1.62 0.61 -2.21
C PRO A 104 -0.59 1.72 -1.98
N LEU A 105 -0.08 2.30 -3.06
CA LEU A 105 0.92 3.35 -3.04
C LEU A 105 0.62 4.36 -4.14
N LEU A 106 0.51 5.64 -3.80
CA LEU A 106 0.40 6.73 -4.76
C LEU A 106 1.66 7.58 -4.68
N ILE A 107 2.33 7.78 -5.80
CA ILE A 107 3.61 8.51 -5.88
C ILE A 107 3.53 9.64 -6.91
N GLY A 108 4.15 10.77 -6.61
CA GLY A 108 4.39 11.85 -7.57
C GLY A 108 5.53 11.50 -8.50
N THR A 109 5.30 11.58 -9.81
CA THR A 109 6.27 11.12 -10.83
C THR A 109 6.74 12.21 -11.79
N SER A 110 6.30 13.46 -11.61
CA SER A 110 6.77 14.57 -12.44
C SER A 110 8.28 14.75 -12.37
N ALA A 111 8.89 14.90 -13.53
CA ALA A 111 10.32 15.21 -13.66
C ALA A 111 10.55 16.70 -13.35
N GLN A 112 10.74 17.04 -12.06
CA GLN A 112 10.94 18.42 -11.66
C GLN A 112 11.83 18.52 -10.41
N VAL A 113 12.68 19.55 -10.38
CA VAL A 113 13.42 19.96 -9.19
C VAL A 113 12.77 21.23 -8.66
N GLY A 114 12.44 21.23 -7.36
CA GLY A 114 11.74 22.32 -6.69
C GLY A 114 10.54 21.86 -5.90
N VAL A 115 10.25 22.52 -4.78
CA VAL A 115 9.18 22.17 -3.85
C VAL A 115 7.85 22.69 -4.39
N LYS A 116 7.18 21.87 -5.16
CA LYS A 116 5.82 22.10 -5.69
C LYS A 116 5.15 20.76 -5.98
N PRO A 117 3.80 20.70 -5.95
CA PRO A 117 3.08 19.47 -6.26
C PRO A 117 3.44 18.92 -7.65
N ALA A 118 3.51 17.61 -7.75
CA ALA A 118 3.65 16.92 -9.04
C ALA A 118 2.43 17.18 -9.93
N LYS A 119 2.62 17.08 -11.24
CA LYS A 119 1.55 17.11 -12.24
C LYS A 119 1.17 15.72 -12.73
N GLU A 120 2.03 14.75 -12.47
CA GLU A 120 1.86 13.35 -12.84
C GLU A 120 2.02 12.46 -11.62
N TYR A 121 1.16 11.46 -11.53
CA TYR A 121 1.13 10.52 -10.42
C TYR A 121 0.99 9.09 -10.93
N LEU A 122 1.47 8.15 -10.13
CA LEU A 122 1.32 6.71 -10.38
C LEU A 122 0.71 6.05 -9.16
N PHE A 123 -0.43 5.36 -9.35
CA PHE A 123 -1.02 4.50 -8.35
C PHE A 123 -0.58 3.06 -8.58
N ILE A 124 -0.02 2.43 -7.55
CA ILE A 124 0.53 1.08 -7.57
C ILE A 124 -0.15 0.27 -6.47
N VAL A 125 -0.51 -0.98 -6.77
CA VAL A 125 -0.93 -1.93 -5.74
C VAL A 125 0.03 -3.11 -5.74
N PHE A 126 0.74 -3.28 -4.63
CA PHE A 126 1.67 -4.40 -4.41
C PHE A 126 1.04 -5.40 -3.43
N VAL A 127 1.25 -6.70 -3.65
CA VAL A 127 0.79 -7.75 -2.74
C VAL A 127 1.92 -8.72 -2.41
N SER A 128 1.91 -9.24 -1.16
CA SER A 128 2.88 -10.23 -0.69
C SER A 128 2.25 -11.14 0.37
N PRO A 129 2.41 -12.46 0.28
CA PRO A 129 2.08 -13.33 1.40
C PRO A 129 2.95 -12.97 2.61
N VAL A 130 2.32 -12.89 3.79
CA VAL A 130 2.99 -12.57 5.05
C VAL A 130 2.48 -13.49 6.15
N GLY A 131 3.40 -13.92 7.01
CA GLY A 131 3.06 -14.66 8.22
C GLY A 131 2.39 -13.79 9.30
N PRO A 132 2.06 -14.38 10.46
CA PRO A 132 1.59 -13.61 11.61
C PRO A 132 2.59 -12.53 12.01
N TYR A 133 2.11 -11.33 12.33
CA TYR A 133 2.97 -10.22 12.74
C TYR A 133 3.74 -10.52 14.03
N PHE A 134 3.06 -11.14 15.00
CA PHE A 134 3.68 -11.59 16.25
C PHE A 134 3.93 -13.10 16.18
N LYS A 135 5.20 -13.50 16.17
CA LYS A 135 5.62 -14.92 16.06
C LYS A 135 5.16 -15.75 17.26
N GLU A 136 5.03 -15.10 18.43
CA GLU A 136 4.64 -15.76 19.68
C GLU A 136 3.12 -15.76 19.93
N GLY A 137 2.33 -15.34 18.95
CA GLY A 137 0.87 -15.23 19.07
C GLY A 137 0.43 -14.00 19.84
N PHE A 138 -0.78 -14.05 20.43
CA PHE A 138 -1.38 -12.94 21.17
C PHE A 138 -0.80 -12.88 22.59
N LYS A 139 0.32 -12.17 22.74
CA LYS A 139 1.01 -11.93 24.01
C LYS A 139 1.29 -10.43 24.18
N PRO A 140 1.33 -9.94 25.44
CA PRO A 140 1.75 -8.57 25.71
C PRO A 140 3.17 -8.33 25.19
N THR A 141 3.36 -7.19 24.52
CA THR A 141 4.68 -6.76 24.03
C THR A 141 5.17 -5.62 24.91
N PRO A 142 6.40 -5.70 25.46
CA PRO A 142 6.98 -4.60 26.20
C PRO A 142 7.16 -3.38 25.31
N MET A 143 6.78 -2.19 25.81
CA MET A 143 6.95 -0.93 25.12
C MET A 143 7.73 0.04 26.01
N ALA A 144 8.68 0.78 25.42
CA ALA A 144 9.39 1.85 26.08
C ALA A 144 8.89 3.22 25.59
N ILE A 145 8.66 4.14 26.53
CA ILE A 145 8.34 5.53 26.21
C ILE A 145 9.67 6.30 26.18
N LEU A 146 10.06 6.76 24.99
CA LEU A 146 11.25 7.59 24.82
C LEU A 146 10.84 9.06 24.91
N ARG A 147 11.25 9.73 25.99
CA ARG A 147 10.88 11.12 26.24
C ARG A 147 11.81 12.14 25.59
N GLN A 148 13.00 11.72 25.16
CA GLN A 148 14.00 12.57 24.53
C GLN A 148 13.91 12.64 23.00
N TYR A 149 12.99 11.92 22.41
CA TYR A 149 12.78 11.92 20.96
C TYR A 149 11.30 12.11 20.65
N ASP A 150 11.01 13.00 19.72
CA ASP A 150 9.68 13.20 19.19
C ASP A 150 9.55 12.51 17.83
N ARG A 151 8.45 11.79 17.63
CA ARG A 151 8.04 11.43 16.30
C ARG A 151 7.46 12.69 15.64
N ALA A 152 7.91 13.04 14.44
CA ALA A 152 7.32 14.13 13.69
C ALA A 152 5.80 13.93 13.61
N ALA A 153 5.05 14.83 14.23
CA ALA A 153 3.60 14.86 14.19
C ALA A 153 3.16 16.13 13.46
N PRO A 154 2.03 16.12 12.74
CA PRO A 154 1.43 17.37 12.28
C PRO A 154 1.06 18.21 13.50
N LEU A 155 1.34 19.50 13.45
CA LEU A 155 0.88 20.50 14.41
C LEU A 155 -0.62 20.67 14.30
#